data_7ff43f5fbe055c8f334f7edc3d52144c
#
_entry.id   7ff43f5fbe055c8f334f7edc3d52144c
#
_cell.length_a   1.000
_cell.length_b   1.000
_cell.length_c   1.000
_cell.angle_alpha   90.00
_cell.angle_beta   90.00
_cell.angle_gamma   90.00
#
_symmetry.space_group_name_H-M   'P 1'
#
loop_
_entity.id
_entity.type
_entity.pdbx_description
1 polymer ?
#
loop_
_entity_poly.entity_id
_entity_poly.type
_entity_poly.pdbx_seq_one_letter_code
_entity_poly.pdbx_strand_id
1 'polypeptide(L)'
;CNTSLEKIKAVILIEIKVIVKYEDFLNVVLSQIWGSEEKNQKCRQVVFEYIKVLEEIVKEGIDNGEFYESDVEATASAIFGVTVSSLLYRLKKNRKVDVEKIYTGFIGNVTRTLSKNI
;
A
#
# COMPACT_ATOMS: atom_id res chain seq x y z
N CYS A 1 6.47 -6.53 20.92
CA CYS A 1 6.64 -5.27 20.22
C CYS A 1 6.87 -5.49 18.74
N ASN A 2 6.22 -4.69 17.96
CA ASN A 2 6.24 -4.86 16.51
C ASN A 2 7.37 -4.05 15.88
N THR A 3 8.10 -4.70 14.98
CA THR A 3 9.08 -4.00 14.17
C THR A 3 8.36 -3.15 13.11
N SER A 4 9.08 -2.20 12.51
CA SER A 4 8.53 -1.41 11.42
C SER A 4 8.14 -2.27 10.23
N LEU A 5 8.94 -3.31 9.94
CA LEU A 5 8.61 -4.25 8.86
C LEU A 5 7.30 -4.99 9.14
N GLU A 6 7.10 -5.44 10.39
CA GLU A 6 5.84 -6.10 10.77
C GLU A 6 4.64 -5.17 10.61
N LYS A 7 4.80 -3.90 10.93
CA LYS A 7 3.76 -2.89 10.74
C LYS A 7 3.42 -2.71 9.26
N ILE A 8 4.43 -2.63 8.40
CA ILE A 8 4.22 -2.53 6.94
C ILE A 8 3.47 -3.76 6.44
N LYS A 9 3.89 -4.95 6.87
CA LYS A 9 3.22 -6.20 6.48
C LYS A 9 1.75 -6.20 6.86
N ALA A 10 1.43 -5.76 8.08
CA ALA A 10 0.05 -5.71 8.55
C ALA A 10 -0.78 -4.73 7.73
N VAL A 11 -0.24 -3.56 7.43
CA VAL A 11 -0.94 -2.54 6.64
C VAL A 11 -1.20 -3.03 5.22
N ILE A 12 -0.21 -3.65 4.59
CA ILE A 12 -0.36 -4.20 3.24
C ILE A 12 -1.41 -5.29 3.20
N LEU A 13 -1.43 -6.16 4.20
CA LEU A 13 -2.44 -7.22 4.25
C LEU A 13 -3.85 -6.65 4.33
N ILE A 14 -4.04 -5.62 5.16
CA ILE A 14 -5.32 -4.92 5.26
C ILE A 14 -5.69 -4.29 3.92
N GLU A 15 -4.74 -3.63 3.28
CA GLU A 15 -4.95 -3.01 1.97
C GLU A 15 -5.43 -4.04 0.94
N ILE A 16 -4.77 -5.18 0.86
CA ILE A 16 -5.13 -6.25 -0.07
C ILE A 16 -6.55 -6.73 0.20
N LYS A 17 -6.88 -6.98 1.45
CA LYS A 17 -8.22 -7.45 1.81
C LYS A 17 -9.31 -6.44 1.46
N VAL A 18 -9.05 -5.17 1.70
CA VAL A 18 -10.01 -4.10 1.38
C VAL A 18 -10.20 -3.99 -0.13
N ILE A 19 -9.12 -4.03 -0.89
CA ILE A 19 -9.19 -3.92 -2.35
C ILE A 19 -9.99 -5.09 -2.95
N VAL A 20 -9.73 -6.30 -2.49
CA VAL A 20 -10.42 -7.49 -3.00
C VAL A 20 -11.92 -7.42 -2.67
N LYS A 21 -12.24 -7.00 -1.45
CA LYS A 21 -13.64 -6.94 -1.00
C LYS A 21 -14.44 -5.81 -1.66
N TYR A 22 -13.79 -4.67 -1.92
CA TYR A 22 -14.47 -3.47 -2.39
C TYR A 22 -13.94 -2.99 -3.74
N GLU A 23 -13.68 -3.92 -4.65
CA GLU A 23 -13.10 -3.62 -5.96
C GLU A 23 -13.85 -2.53 -6.72
N ASP A 24 -15.17 -2.63 -6.80
CA ASP A 24 -15.98 -1.67 -7.55
C ASP A 24 -15.89 -0.27 -6.96
N PHE A 25 -15.95 -0.18 -5.63
CA PHE A 25 -15.80 1.09 -4.94
C PHE A 25 -14.44 1.69 -5.20
N LEU A 26 -13.39 0.88 -5.19
CA LEU A 26 -12.03 1.35 -5.45
C LEU A 26 -11.82 1.84 -6.86
N ASN A 27 -12.46 1.22 -7.84
CA ASN A 27 -12.41 1.71 -9.21
C ASN A 27 -12.97 3.15 -9.28
N VAL A 28 -14.07 3.40 -8.58
CA VAL A 28 -14.65 4.75 -8.51
C VAL A 28 -13.69 5.72 -7.81
N VAL A 29 -13.14 5.32 -6.67
CA VAL A 29 -12.20 6.15 -5.91
C VAL A 29 -10.99 6.51 -6.76
N LEU A 30 -10.38 5.53 -7.41
CA LEU A 30 -9.17 5.76 -8.21
C LEU A 30 -9.45 6.66 -9.41
N SER A 31 -10.62 6.56 -10.01
CA SER A 31 -10.97 7.43 -11.13
C SER A 31 -11.14 8.91 -10.71
N GLN A 32 -11.33 9.16 -9.42
CA GLN A 32 -11.61 10.47 -8.88
C GLN A 32 -10.50 11.08 -8.03
N ILE A 33 -9.50 10.29 -7.63
CA ILE A 33 -8.43 10.74 -6.72
C ILE A 33 -7.78 12.04 -7.21
N TRP A 34 -7.52 12.12 -8.49
CA TRP A 34 -6.80 13.26 -9.04
C TRP A 34 -7.72 14.34 -9.62
N GLY A 35 -9.04 14.16 -9.48
CA GLY A 35 -10.00 15.15 -9.91
C GLY A 35 -10.00 16.37 -9.01
N SER A 36 -10.39 17.52 -9.57
CA SER A 36 -10.44 18.78 -8.84
C SER A 36 -11.80 19.08 -8.21
N GLU A 37 -12.78 18.22 -8.42
CA GLU A 37 -14.13 18.46 -7.91
C GLU A 37 -14.21 18.25 -6.41
N GLU A 38 -14.95 19.14 -5.75
CA GLU A 38 -15.13 19.11 -4.30
C GLU A 38 -15.66 17.78 -3.78
N LYS A 39 -16.57 17.17 -4.52
CA LYS A 39 -17.17 15.87 -4.12
C LYS A 39 -16.14 14.76 -4.00
N ASN A 40 -14.96 14.93 -4.60
CA ASN A 40 -13.92 13.93 -4.58
C ASN A 40 -12.92 14.12 -3.44
N GLN A 41 -13.03 15.21 -2.69
CA GLN A 41 -12.10 15.53 -1.61
C GLN A 41 -12.05 14.46 -0.53
N LYS A 42 -13.20 13.91 -0.15
CA LYS A 42 -13.24 12.88 0.91
C LYS A 42 -12.49 11.63 0.49
N CYS A 43 -12.65 11.22 -0.76
CA CYS A 43 -11.94 10.04 -1.27
C CYS A 43 -10.43 10.28 -1.28
N ARG A 44 -10.01 11.45 -1.76
CA ARG A 44 -8.59 11.82 -1.75
C ARG A 44 -8.04 11.86 -0.35
N GLN A 45 -8.80 12.42 0.58
CA GLN A 45 -8.36 12.54 1.96
C GLN A 45 -8.11 11.17 2.60
N VAL A 46 -9.01 10.22 2.37
CA VAL A 46 -8.85 8.86 2.90
C VAL A 46 -7.56 8.23 2.35
N VAL A 47 -7.32 8.36 1.05
CA VAL A 47 -6.11 7.81 0.43
C VAL A 47 -4.86 8.51 0.98
N PHE A 48 -4.90 9.83 1.10
CA PHE A 48 -3.77 10.59 1.62
C PHE A 48 -3.46 10.23 3.07
N GLU A 49 -4.48 10.03 3.89
CA GLU A 49 -4.30 9.60 5.27
C GLU A 49 -3.66 8.20 5.35
N TYR A 50 -4.09 7.31 4.46
CA TYR A 50 -3.51 5.97 4.37
C TYR A 50 -2.02 6.04 4.00
N ILE A 51 -1.69 6.82 2.97
CA ILE A 51 -0.30 6.98 2.55
C ILE A 51 0.52 7.61 3.68
N LYS A 52 -0.06 8.55 4.41
CA LYS A 52 0.62 9.17 5.55
C LYS A 52 0.96 8.16 6.64
N VAL A 53 0.08 7.20 6.90
CA VAL A 53 0.39 6.11 7.83
C VAL A 53 1.59 5.32 7.34
N LEU A 54 1.65 5.00 6.06
CA LEU A 54 2.81 4.33 5.48
C LEU A 54 4.08 5.17 5.61
N GLU A 55 3.99 6.49 5.39
CA GLU A 55 5.12 7.39 5.56
C GLU A 55 5.67 7.33 6.98
N GLU A 56 4.78 7.36 7.97
CA GLU A 56 5.18 7.31 9.37
C GLU A 56 5.92 6.01 9.71
N ILE A 57 5.44 4.89 9.17
CA ILE A 57 6.08 3.60 9.41
C ILE A 57 7.44 3.51 8.70
N VAL A 58 7.50 3.99 7.46
CA VAL A 58 8.77 4.01 6.71
C VAL A 58 9.80 4.88 7.42
N LYS A 59 9.38 6.06 7.87
CA LYS A 59 10.27 6.96 8.60
C LYS A 59 10.78 6.33 9.89
N GLU A 60 9.90 5.68 10.64
CA GLU A 60 10.28 4.95 11.85
C GLU A 60 11.34 3.89 11.54
N GLY A 61 11.13 3.12 10.47
CA GLY A 61 12.06 2.07 10.08
C GLY A 61 13.43 2.61 9.65
N ILE A 62 13.44 3.76 8.98
CA ILE A 62 14.69 4.42 8.62
C ILE A 62 15.40 4.93 9.86
N ASP A 63 14.68 5.61 10.74
CA ASP A 63 15.24 6.21 11.95
C ASP A 63 15.82 5.18 12.90
N ASN A 64 15.21 3.99 12.98
CA ASN A 64 15.71 2.93 13.87
C ASN A 64 16.71 1.98 13.20
N GLY A 65 17.08 2.26 11.96
CA GLY A 65 18.09 1.48 11.24
C GLY A 65 17.59 0.19 10.58
N GLU A 66 16.31 -0.09 10.65
CA GLU A 66 15.70 -1.28 10.05
C GLU A 66 15.67 -1.21 8.52
N PHE A 67 15.38 -0.03 7.99
CA PHE A 67 15.21 0.19 6.55
C PHE A 67 16.35 1.01 5.97
N TYR A 68 16.60 0.81 4.69
CA TYR A 68 17.50 1.69 3.95
C TYR A 68 16.95 3.11 3.93
N GLU A 69 17.84 4.08 3.98
CA GLU A 69 17.45 5.47 3.83
C GLU A 69 16.85 5.69 2.44
N SER A 70 15.73 6.40 2.39
CA SER A 70 15.03 6.67 1.14
C SER A 70 14.18 7.92 1.29
N ASP A 71 13.66 8.39 0.17
CA ASP A 71 12.62 9.42 0.18
C ASP A 71 11.34 8.80 0.73
N VAL A 72 10.95 9.20 1.94
CA VAL A 72 9.81 8.61 2.65
C VAL A 72 8.51 8.74 1.86
N GLU A 73 8.30 9.90 1.28
CA GLU A 73 7.07 10.17 0.52
C GLU A 73 7.00 9.28 -0.73
N ALA A 74 8.09 9.20 -1.47
CA ALA A 74 8.16 8.37 -2.66
C ALA A 74 8.00 6.88 -2.31
N THR A 75 8.64 6.43 -1.25
CA THR A 75 8.57 5.03 -0.83
C THR A 75 7.16 4.65 -0.41
N ALA A 76 6.52 5.48 0.40
CA ALA A 76 5.15 5.22 0.86
C ALA A 76 4.15 5.21 -0.30
N SER A 77 4.23 6.19 -1.18
CA SER A 77 3.33 6.25 -2.32
C SER A 77 3.57 5.12 -3.32
N ALA A 78 4.82 4.67 -3.45
CA ALA A 78 5.13 3.51 -4.29
C ALA A 78 4.52 2.23 -3.73
N ILE A 79 4.62 2.01 -2.41
CA ILE A 79 4.01 0.84 -1.77
C ILE A 79 2.50 0.84 -2.02
N PHE A 80 1.84 1.96 -1.81
CA PHE A 80 0.41 2.07 -2.07
C PHE A 80 0.08 1.82 -3.54
N GLY A 81 0.75 2.53 -4.44
CA GLY A 81 0.46 2.48 -5.87
C GLY A 81 0.72 1.13 -6.49
N VAL A 82 1.84 0.50 -6.17
CA VAL A 82 2.18 -0.81 -6.69
C VAL A 82 1.18 -1.86 -6.22
N THR A 83 0.80 -1.83 -4.94
CA THR A 83 -0.17 -2.77 -4.39
C THR A 83 -1.52 -2.63 -5.09
N VAL A 84 -2.04 -1.41 -5.20
CA VAL A 84 -3.32 -1.15 -5.84
C VAL A 84 -3.30 -1.54 -7.31
N SER A 85 -2.30 -1.06 -8.04
CA SER A 85 -2.21 -1.28 -9.48
C SER A 85 -2.07 -2.75 -9.83
N SER A 86 -1.19 -3.45 -9.15
CA SER A 86 -0.95 -4.87 -9.39
C SER A 86 -2.18 -5.72 -9.05
N LEU A 87 -2.84 -5.37 -7.96
CA LEU A 87 -4.01 -6.12 -7.50
C LEU A 87 -5.20 -5.94 -8.45
N LEU A 88 -5.46 -4.71 -8.88
CA LEU A 88 -6.53 -4.44 -9.84
C LEU A 88 -6.27 -5.12 -11.18
N TYR A 89 -5.02 -5.11 -11.62
CA TYR A 89 -4.64 -5.82 -12.84
C TYR A 89 -4.99 -7.31 -12.75
N ARG A 90 -4.64 -7.94 -11.64
CA ARG A 90 -4.93 -9.36 -11.43
C ARG A 90 -6.43 -9.66 -11.35
N LEU A 91 -7.17 -8.80 -10.65
CA LEU A 91 -8.62 -8.97 -10.54
C LEU A 91 -9.33 -8.87 -11.87
N LYS A 92 -8.90 -7.95 -12.73
CA LYS A 92 -9.49 -7.78 -14.04
C LYS A 92 -9.11 -8.89 -15.02
N LYS A 93 -7.91 -9.43 -14.86
CA LYS A 93 -7.42 -10.51 -15.71
C LYS A 93 -7.99 -11.86 -15.35
N ASN A 94 -8.12 -12.15 -14.07
CA ASN A 94 -8.51 -13.47 -13.59
C ASN A 94 -9.27 -13.35 -12.27
N ARG A 95 -10.52 -13.19 -12.30
CA ARG A 95 -11.42 -12.86 -11.19
C ARG A 95 -11.26 -13.64 -9.88
N LYS A 96 -10.43 -14.68 -9.87
CA LYS A 96 -10.12 -15.42 -8.65
C LYS A 96 -8.78 -14.97 -8.11
N VAL A 97 -8.80 -14.45 -6.89
CA VAL A 97 -7.60 -13.93 -6.24
C VAL A 97 -7.42 -14.66 -4.91
N ASP A 98 -6.27 -15.28 -4.76
CA ASP A 98 -5.85 -15.88 -3.49
C ASP A 98 -5.08 -14.81 -2.71
N VAL A 99 -5.71 -14.26 -1.68
CA VAL A 99 -5.16 -13.17 -0.88
C VAL A 99 -3.81 -13.55 -0.29
N GLU A 100 -3.68 -14.75 0.26
CA GLU A 100 -2.42 -15.17 0.89
C GLU A 100 -1.27 -15.25 -0.10
N LYS A 101 -1.54 -15.78 -1.27
CA LYS A 101 -0.53 -15.93 -2.31
C LYS A 101 -0.03 -14.58 -2.80
N ILE A 102 -0.96 -13.65 -3.01
CA ILE A 102 -0.64 -12.28 -3.43
C ILE A 102 0.14 -11.57 -2.33
N TYR A 103 -0.32 -11.68 -1.11
CA TYR A 103 0.34 -11.07 0.04
C TYR A 103 1.79 -11.55 0.15
N THR A 104 2.02 -12.85 0.06
CA THR A 104 3.36 -13.43 0.15
C THR A 104 4.28 -12.86 -0.95
N GLY A 105 3.76 -12.75 -2.17
CA GLY A 105 4.53 -12.19 -3.28
C GLY A 105 4.89 -10.72 -3.08
N PHE A 106 3.91 -9.91 -2.65
CA PHE A 106 4.16 -8.49 -2.38
C PHE A 106 5.15 -8.29 -1.24
N ILE A 107 4.98 -9.03 -0.15
CA ILE A 107 5.83 -8.88 1.02
C ILE A 107 7.28 -9.23 0.67
N GLY A 108 7.50 -10.25 -0.12
CA GLY A 108 8.84 -10.58 -0.58
C GLY A 108 9.51 -9.41 -1.29
N ASN A 109 8.79 -8.76 -2.21
CA ASN A 109 9.31 -7.62 -2.95
C ASN A 109 9.52 -6.39 -2.08
N VAL A 110 8.54 -6.08 -1.23
CA VAL A 110 8.62 -4.91 -0.35
C VAL A 110 9.75 -5.07 0.65
N THR A 111 9.91 -6.26 1.22
CA THR A 111 10.99 -6.53 2.18
C THR A 111 12.35 -6.32 1.56
N ARG A 112 12.56 -6.82 0.34
CA ARG A 112 13.84 -6.64 -0.35
C ARG A 112 14.13 -5.18 -0.66
N THR A 113 13.09 -4.38 -0.89
CA THR A 113 13.25 -2.95 -1.18
C THR A 113 13.59 -2.15 0.08
N LEU A 114 12.95 -2.47 1.19
CA LEU A 114 13.02 -1.67 2.41
C LEU A 114 14.11 -2.10 3.38
N SER A 115 14.24 -3.40 3.60
CA SER A 115 15.00 -3.90 4.74
C SER A 115 16.45 -4.19 4.40
N LYS A 116 17.33 -3.82 5.33
CA LYS A 116 18.77 -4.10 5.24
C LYS A 116 19.09 -5.55 5.59
N ASN A 117 18.20 -6.21 6.30
CA ASN A 117 18.45 -7.52 6.91
C ASN A 117 17.55 -8.58 6.28
N ILE A 118 17.73 -8.78 5.02
CA ILE A 118 17.00 -9.83 4.31
C ILE A 118 17.86 -11.07 4.22
#